data_35541ed4f5d58182af4b5d8579def481
#
_entry.id   35541ed4f5d58182af4b5d8579def481
#
_cell.length_a   1.000
_cell.length_b   1.000
_cell.length_c   1.000
_cell.angle_alpha   90.00
_cell.angle_beta   90.00
_cell.angle_gamma   90.00
#
_symmetry.space_group_name_H-M   'P 1'
#
loop_
_entity.id
_entity.type
_entity.pdbx_description
1 polymer ?
#
loop_
_entity_poly.entity_id
_entity_poly.type
_entity_poly.pdbx_seq_one_letter_code
_entity_poly.pdbx_strand_id
1 'polypeptide(L)'
;MLIAPIERPLYADVRREARSLYWRGWGVTQIADEFDRLGLQVEGKPVKRSTIESWKQREKWQEAPSIRAAEEALTVRFQMLVAKEQKTGHDFKEIDLLGRQIERFERCRRYRDSGNEADLNPNIANRNKGEKKKPRPNMITAEMAEQLREAFLERCFDYQRTWWANRNQRTRFILKSRQIGATDYFAHEALIDALETGRNQIFLSASRRQAEIFRRYIVEFVFRVTGEVLKGEHLLIDRGDDEDGKPLERPTIFFLGANFRTAQGEHGNFYYDECFWAQAFDKTDDVAAGMASQKRYRETYFSTPSTKSHQAFKKWTGEKFNEGRPKADWTKIDTYHAALKDGALGGDGIWRQIVTIEDAERGGCDLFDVDELRRRKSPEVFDNLYMCNFIDDAESMFPFALMQRCRVESWDKWKDFDPYGLRPFGNGEVWLGYDPDESAAGDSAALVVVAAPQKKGDKFRVLEKHRIKGLLFEEQAALILKQLDRYNVTYIGIDGQGVGASVWQLVVKKFPMARKIGYSVESKTRMVLKAKSVIRAGRLEFDASDKDIAPSFMSIRAQLTKSQSQITYVASRAGDTGHADVAMAIMHVLDNEPLDGELSSKTAEVETF
;
A
#
# COMPACT_ATOMS: atom_id res chain seq x y z
N MET A 1 -12.16 30.80 -54.23
CA MET A 1 -12.58 29.69 -53.40
C MET A 1 -12.46 28.42 -54.22
N LEU A 2 -11.35 27.70 -54.09
CA LEU A 2 -11.12 26.45 -54.81
C LEU A 2 -11.90 25.37 -54.06
N ILE A 3 -12.91 24.80 -54.73
CA ILE A 3 -13.67 23.65 -54.24
C ILE A 3 -12.72 22.47 -54.26
N ALA A 4 -12.46 21.89 -53.09
CA ALA A 4 -11.67 20.68 -52.98
C ALA A 4 -12.27 19.56 -53.83
N PRO A 5 -11.48 18.72 -54.50
CA PRO A 5 -11.98 17.62 -55.30
C PRO A 5 -12.77 16.65 -54.39
N ILE A 6 -14.02 16.40 -54.76
CA ILE A 6 -14.87 15.40 -54.13
C ILE A 6 -14.17 14.05 -54.33
N GLU A 7 -13.67 13.46 -53.26
CA GLU A 7 -13.11 12.10 -53.26
C GLU A 7 -14.14 11.15 -53.90
N ARG A 8 -13.77 10.51 -54.99
CA ARG A 8 -14.62 9.52 -55.67
C ARG A 8 -14.79 8.32 -54.76
N PRO A 9 -16.02 7.99 -54.32
CA PRO A 9 -16.22 6.73 -53.62
C PRO A 9 -15.88 5.57 -54.56
N LEU A 10 -15.10 4.61 -54.06
CA LEU A 10 -14.83 3.34 -54.77
C LEU A 10 -16.14 2.54 -54.81
N TYR A 11 -16.88 2.68 -55.88
CA TYR A 11 -18.06 1.83 -56.12
C TYR A 11 -17.58 0.46 -56.57
N ALA A 12 -17.62 -0.52 -55.71
CA ALA A 12 -17.23 -1.90 -56.02
C ALA A 12 -18.20 -2.57 -57.03
N ASP A 13 -19.44 -2.05 -57.14
CA ASP A 13 -20.47 -2.54 -58.07
C ASP A 13 -21.45 -1.42 -58.49
N VAL A 14 -21.27 -0.90 -59.70
CA VAL A 14 -22.10 0.19 -60.26
C VAL A 14 -23.59 -0.21 -60.36
N ARG A 15 -23.90 -1.47 -60.58
CA ARG A 15 -25.27 -1.99 -60.63
C ARG A 15 -25.93 -1.95 -59.26
N ARG A 16 -25.17 -2.30 -58.23
CA ARG A 16 -25.64 -2.27 -56.86
C ARG A 16 -25.92 -0.83 -56.40
N GLU A 17 -25.11 0.10 -56.84
CA GLU A 17 -25.32 1.52 -56.54
C GLU A 17 -26.56 2.05 -57.25
N ALA A 18 -26.78 1.73 -58.53
CA ALA A 18 -27.99 2.11 -59.24
C ALA A 18 -29.25 1.60 -58.54
N ARG A 19 -29.22 0.37 -58.02
CA ARG A 19 -30.34 -0.22 -57.26
C ARG A 19 -30.56 0.49 -55.95
N SER A 20 -29.49 0.82 -55.23
CA SER A 20 -29.56 1.57 -53.97
C SER A 20 -30.18 2.96 -54.16
N LEU A 21 -29.76 3.70 -55.18
CA LEU A 21 -30.33 5.00 -55.51
C LEU A 21 -31.80 4.89 -55.88
N TYR A 22 -32.19 3.86 -56.69
CA TYR A 22 -33.58 3.61 -57.03
C TYR A 22 -34.45 3.38 -55.78
N TRP A 23 -34.01 2.56 -54.84
CA TRP A 23 -34.74 2.33 -53.59
C TRP A 23 -34.78 3.54 -52.67
N ARG A 24 -33.88 4.49 -52.87
CA ARG A 24 -33.88 5.80 -52.18
C ARG A 24 -34.80 6.81 -52.88
N GLY A 25 -35.58 6.40 -53.93
CA GLY A 25 -36.56 7.21 -54.58
C GLY A 25 -36.05 7.93 -55.84
N TRP A 26 -34.83 7.64 -56.31
CA TRP A 26 -34.32 8.24 -57.53
C TRP A 26 -34.94 7.57 -58.75
N GLY A 27 -35.32 8.40 -59.71
CA GLY A 27 -35.78 7.93 -61.02
C GLY A 27 -34.61 7.40 -61.87
N VAL A 28 -34.87 6.42 -62.74
CA VAL A 28 -33.85 5.81 -63.58
C VAL A 28 -33.05 6.81 -64.41
N THR A 29 -33.71 7.89 -64.89
CA THR A 29 -33.07 9.00 -65.62
C THR A 29 -32.11 9.76 -64.73
N GLN A 30 -32.52 10.11 -63.51
CA GLN A 30 -31.69 10.83 -62.54
C GLN A 30 -30.45 10.01 -62.17
N ILE A 31 -30.59 8.69 -62.05
CA ILE A 31 -29.46 7.77 -61.77
C ILE A 31 -28.49 7.74 -62.95
N ALA A 32 -29.01 7.71 -64.19
CA ALA A 32 -28.19 7.72 -65.39
C ALA A 32 -27.40 9.02 -65.54
N ASP A 33 -28.04 10.16 -65.30
CA ASP A 33 -27.43 11.50 -65.36
C ASP A 33 -26.32 11.65 -64.29
N GLU A 34 -26.57 11.15 -63.10
CA GLU A 34 -25.58 11.18 -62.02
C GLU A 34 -24.38 10.27 -62.31
N PHE A 35 -24.63 9.10 -62.87
CA PHE A 35 -23.56 8.18 -63.24
C PHE A 35 -22.71 8.73 -64.41
N ASP A 36 -23.33 9.42 -65.35
CA ASP A 36 -22.60 10.12 -66.41
C ASP A 36 -21.75 11.26 -65.83
N ARG A 37 -22.32 12.06 -64.95
CA ARG A 37 -21.61 13.12 -64.20
C ARG A 37 -20.40 12.61 -63.42
N LEU A 38 -20.51 11.43 -62.83
CA LEU A 38 -19.45 10.78 -62.06
C LEU A 38 -18.47 9.98 -62.93
N GLY A 39 -18.72 9.86 -64.24
CA GLY A 39 -17.89 9.12 -65.18
C GLY A 39 -17.87 7.59 -64.93
N LEU A 40 -18.95 7.06 -64.32
CA LEU A 40 -19.04 5.65 -63.99
C LEU A 40 -19.28 4.78 -65.25
N GLN A 41 -18.53 3.71 -65.37
CA GLN A 41 -18.57 2.80 -66.53
C GLN A 41 -18.75 1.35 -66.06
N VAL A 42 -19.37 0.53 -66.90
CA VAL A 42 -19.45 -0.92 -66.75
C VAL A 42 -18.84 -1.53 -67.99
N GLU A 43 -17.84 -2.40 -67.84
CA GLU A 43 -17.10 -3.00 -68.96
C GLU A 43 -16.53 -1.96 -69.92
N GLY A 44 -16.07 -0.81 -69.46
CA GLY A 44 -15.51 0.27 -70.30
C GLY A 44 -16.51 1.11 -71.02
N LYS A 45 -17.83 0.93 -70.85
CA LYS A 45 -18.90 1.70 -71.48
C LYS A 45 -19.69 2.52 -70.48
N PRO A 46 -20.09 3.77 -70.82
CA PRO A 46 -20.92 4.59 -69.93
C PRO A 46 -22.28 3.93 -69.67
N VAL A 47 -22.78 4.08 -68.46
CA VAL A 47 -24.02 3.45 -67.98
C VAL A 47 -25.22 4.27 -68.46
N LYS A 48 -25.86 3.78 -69.54
CA LYS A 48 -27.03 4.42 -70.13
C LYS A 48 -28.32 4.10 -69.39
N ARG A 49 -29.30 4.99 -69.49
CA ARG A 49 -30.66 4.82 -68.91
C ARG A 49 -31.24 3.43 -69.22
N SER A 50 -31.11 2.95 -70.49
CA SER A 50 -31.59 1.62 -70.96
C SER A 50 -30.92 0.48 -70.17
N THR A 51 -29.67 0.62 -69.81
CA THR A 51 -28.91 -0.36 -69.00
C THR A 51 -29.51 -0.47 -67.64
N ILE A 52 -29.78 0.68 -66.99
CA ILE A 52 -30.35 0.73 -65.61
C ILE A 52 -31.80 0.18 -65.63
N GLU A 53 -32.58 0.51 -66.65
CA GLU A 53 -33.94 -0.03 -66.81
C GLU A 53 -33.92 -1.56 -67.00
N SER A 54 -32.98 -2.08 -67.78
CA SER A 54 -32.78 -3.51 -67.94
C SER A 54 -32.39 -4.22 -66.63
N TRP A 55 -31.56 -3.60 -65.81
CA TRP A 55 -31.22 -4.11 -64.48
C TRP A 55 -32.44 -4.13 -63.58
N LYS A 56 -33.19 -3.01 -63.57
CA LYS A 56 -34.41 -2.85 -62.77
C LYS A 56 -35.42 -3.94 -63.04
N GLN A 57 -35.66 -4.23 -64.36
CA GLN A 57 -36.62 -5.26 -64.79
C GLN A 57 -36.12 -6.66 -64.42
N ARG A 58 -34.87 -6.98 -64.77
CA ARG A 58 -34.28 -8.32 -64.50
C ARG A 58 -34.23 -8.67 -63.04
N GLU A 59 -33.90 -7.70 -62.18
CA GLU A 59 -33.76 -7.93 -60.76
C GLU A 59 -35.02 -7.56 -59.98
N LYS A 60 -36.09 -7.19 -60.64
CA LYS A 60 -37.41 -6.87 -60.07
C LYS A 60 -37.31 -5.87 -58.88
N TRP A 61 -36.62 -4.76 -59.10
CA TRP A 61 -36.38 -3.77 -58.03
C TRP A 61 -37.67 -3.20 -57.40
N GLN A 62 -38.79 -3.19 -58.15
CA GLN A 62 -40.10 -2.75 -57.67
C GLN A 62 -40.80 -3.75 -56.74
N GLU A 63 -40.44 -5.05 -56.87
CA GLU A 63 -41.03 -6.13 -56.09
C GLU A 63 -40.20 -6.49 -54.84
N ALA A 64 -39.05 -5.78 -54.62
CA ALA A 64 -38.15 -6.11 -53.51
C ALA A 64 -38.79 -5.81 -52.16
N PRO A 65 -38.71 -6.74 -51.20
CA PRO A 65 -39.18 -6.49 -49.86
C PRO A 65 -38.48 -5.28 -49.25
N SER A 66 -39.20 -4.48 -48.46
CA SER A 66 -38.69 -3.27 -47.76
C SER A 66 -37.43 -3.56 -46.89
N ILE A 67 -37.34 -4.76 -46.34
CA ILE A 67 -36.17 -5.23 -45.58
C ILE A 67 -34.91 -5.29 -46.47
N ARG A 68 -35.02 -5.82 -47.69
CA ARG A 68 -33.88 -5.93 -48.61
C ARG A 68 -33.36 -4.57 -49.04
N ALA A 69 -34.22 -3.60 -49.23
CA ALA A 69 -33.86 -2.21 -49.54
C ALA A 69 -33.12 -1.55 -48.36
N ALA A 70 -33.57 -1.79 -47.14
CA ALA A 70 -32.92 -1.27 -45.91
C ALA A 70 -31.54 -1.92 -45.71
N GLU A 71 -31.42 -3.23 -45.89
CA GLU A 71 -30.16 -3.97 -45.79
C GLU A 71 -29.11 -3.46 -46.81
N GLU A 72 -29.51 -3.21 -48.03
CA GLU A 72 -28.65 -2.65 -49.06
C GLU A 72 -28.17 -1.25 -48.73
N ALA A 73 -29.08 -0.37 -48.28
CA ALA A 73 -28.74 0.99 -47.88
C ALA A 73 -27.74 1.03 -46.70
N LEU A 74 -27.93 0.19 -45.69
CA LEU A 74 -27.02 0.08 -44.55
C LEU A 74 -25.64 -0.44 -45.02
N THR A 75 -25.60 -1.44 -45.89
CA THR A 75 -24.36 -2.01 -46.39
C THR A 75 -23.55 -1.01 -47.21
N VAL A 76 -24.21 -0.25 -48.11
CA VAL A 76 -23.55 0.79 -48.88
C VAL A 76 -23.01 1.88 -47.98
N ARG A 77 -23.80 2.37 -47.05
CA ARG A 77 -23.35 3.40 -46.09
C ARG A 77 -22.18 2.93 -45.25
N PHE A 78 -22.22 1.71 -44.75
CA PHE A 78 -21.12 1.10 -44.00
C PHE A 78 -19.83 1.04 -44.83
N GLN A 79 -19.90 0.57 -46.10
CA GLN A 79 -18.75 0.51 -46.98
C GLN A 79 -18.15 1.88 -47.29
N MET A 80 -18.98 2.89 -47.50
CA MET A 80 -18.52 4.27 -47.71
C MET A 80 -17.76 4.83 -46.47
N LEU A 81 -18.27 4.59 -45.28
CA LEU A 81 -17.62 5.04 -44.07
C LEU A 81 -16.31 4.29 -43.77
N VAL A 82 -16.29 2.99 -44.07
CA VAL A 82 -15.07 2.18 -43.91
C VAL A 82 -13.98 2.59 -44.90
N ALA A 83 -14.35 2.93 -46.12
CA ALA A 83 -13.43 3.36 -47.19
C ALA A 83 -12.93 4.83 -47.02
N LYS A 84 -13.54 5.63 -46.16
CA LYS A 84 -13.16 7.03 -45.94
C LYS A 84 -11.75 7.10 -45.33
N GLU A 85 -10.81 7.83 -45.96
CA GLU A 85 -9.42 7.92 -45.52
C GLU A 85 -9.29 8.64 -44.16
N GLN A 86 -9.93 9.80 -44.01
CA GLN A 86 -9.93 10.56 -42.79
C GLN A 86 -11.27 10.41 -42.05
N LYS A 87 -11.28 9.62 -40.98
CA LYS A 87 -12.46 9.35 -40.16
C LYS A 87 -12.51 10.24 -38.93
N THR A 88 -13.68 10.78 -38.67
CA THR A 88 -13.98 11.54 -37.43
C THR A 88 -14.50 10.61 -36.34
N GLY A 89 -14.53 11.09 -35.07
CA GLY A 89 -15.13 10.33 -33.97
C GLY A 89 -16.61 10.00 -34.20
N HIS A 90 -17.33 10.80 -35.00
CA HIS A 90 -18.70 10.53 -35.39
C HIS A 90 -18.78 9.37 -36.40
N ASP A 91 -17.87 9.33 -37.38
CA ASP A 91 -17.80 8.23 -38.37
C ASP A 91 -17.58 6.88 -37.66
N PHE A 92 -16.70 6.80 -36.66
CA PHE A 92 -16.49 5.55 -35.89
C PHE A 92 -17.74 5.09 -35.16
N LYS A 93 -18.50 6.01 -34.54
CA LYS A 93 -19.76 5.67 -33.90
C LYS A 93 -20.81 5.19 -34.88
N GLU A 94 -20.88 5.81 -36.05
CA GLU A 94 -21.81 5.41 -37.11
C GLU A 94 -21.42 4.04 -37.69
N ILE A 95 -20.13 3.76 -37.90
CA ILE A 95 -19.62 2.43 -38.34
C ILE A 95 -20.04 1.34 -37.32
N ASP A 96 -19.87 1.57 -36.03
CA ASP A 96 -20.27 0.64 -34.96
C ASP A 96 -21.79 0.39 -35.00
N LEU A 97 -22.59 1.47 -35.10
CA LEU A 97 -24.05 1.35 -35.21
C LEU A 97 -24.50 0.54 -36.42
N LEU A 98 -23.94 0.86 -37.58
CA LEU A 98 -24.28 0.15 -38.84
C LEU A 98 -23.84 -1.30 -38.77
N GLY A 99 -22.65 -1.60 -38.24
CA GLY A 99 -22.17 -2.97 -38.05
C GLY A 99 -23.14 -3.81 -37.21
N ARG A 100 -23.62 -3.26 -36.11
CA ARG A 100 -24.64 -3.93 -35.25
C ARG A 100 -25.97 -4.14 -35.96
N GLN A 101 -26.41 -3.22 -36.84
CA GLN A 101 -27.63 -3.41 -37.62
C GLN A 101 -27.46 -4.50 -38.69
N ILE A 102 -26.34 -4.51 -39.38
CA ILE A 102 -26.01 -5.57 -40.36
C ILE A 102 -25.99 -6.93 -39.65
N GLU A 103 -25.34 -7.05 -38.48
CA GLU A 103 -25.36 -8.30 -37.71
C GLU A 103 -26.78 -8.74 -37.34
N ARG A 104 -27.67 -7.82 -36.96
CA ARG A 104 -29.08 -8.13 -36.70
C ARG A 104 -29.81 -8.67 -37.95
N PHE A 105 -29.58 -8.07 -39.09
CA PHE A 105 -30.17 -8.57 -40.34
C PHE A 105 -29.68 -9.98 -40.69
N GLU A 106 -28.39 -10.24 -40.52
CA GLU A 106 -27.82 -11.57 -40.77
C GLU A 106 -28.37 -12.62 -39.77
N ARG A 107 -28.63 -12.26 -38.52
CA ARG A 107 -29.30 -13.13 -37.56
C ARG A 107 -30.73 -13.42 -37.97
N CYS A 108 -31.49 -12.42 -38.40
CA CYS A 108 -32.85 -12.62 -38.92
C CYS A 108 -32.86 -13.48 -40.19
N ARG A 109 -31.85 -13.38 -41.06
CA ARG A 109 -31.69 -14.20 -42.24
C ARG A 109 -31.43 -15.65 -41.88
N ARG A 110 -30.48 -15.93 -40.99
CA ARG A 110 -30.21 -17.30 -40.50
C ARG A 110 -31.46 -17.93 -39.88
N TYR A 111 -32.16 -17.18 -39.03
CA TYR A 111 -33.41 -17.65 -38.44
C TYR A 111 -34.47 -18.01 -39.50
N ARG A 112 -34.57 -17.22 -40.58
CA ARG A 112 -35.51 -17.48 -41.68
C ARG A 112 -35.17 -18.79 -42.42
N ASP A 113 -33.88 -19.09 -42.51
CA ASP A 113 -33.38 -20.28 -43.20
C ASP A 113 -33.39 -21.51 -42.27
N SER A 114 -33.07 -21.36 -40.99
CA SER A 114 -32.94 -22.47 -40.02
C SER A 114 -34.17 -22.70 -39.15
N GLY A 115 -34.96 -21.68 -38.91
CA GLY A 115 -36.07 -21.70 -37.95
C GLY A 115 -35.61 -21.79 -36.49
N ASN A 116 -34.32 -21.67 -36.19
CA ASN A 116 -33.75 -21.85 -34.85
C ASN A 116 -33.75 -20.52 -34.08
N GLU A 117 -34.50 -20.42 -33.01
CA GLU A 117 -34.59 -19.22 -32.14
C GLU A 117 -33.22 -18.76 -31.62
N ALA A 118 -32.25 -19.65 -31.49
CA ALA A 118 -30.88 -19.31 -31.07
C ALA A 118 -30.17 -18.37 -32.07
N ASP A 119 -30.57 -18.38 -33.34
CA ASP A 119 -30.03 -17.48 -34.35
C ASP A 119 -30.48 -16.02 -34.13
N LEU A 120 -31.67 -15.81 -33.55
CA LEU A 120 -32.19 -14.47 -33.21
C LEU A 120 -31.58 -13.92 -31.91
N ASN A 121 -31.39 -14.79 -30.96
CA ASN A 121 -30.84 -14.39 -29.65
C ASN A 121 -29.86 -15.45 -29.14
N PRO A 122 -28.55 -15.21 -29.21
CA PRO A 122 -27.53 -16.17 -28.74
C PRO A 122 -27.69 -16.57 -27.27
N ASN A 123 -28.38 -15.75 -26.47
CA ASN A 123 -28.66 -16.07 -25.07
C ASN A 123 -29.71 -17.17 -24.90
N ILE A 124 -30.55 -17.47 -25.94
CA ILE A 124 -31.53 -18.55 -25.88
C ILE A 124 -30.85 -19.91 -25.90
N ALA A 125 -29.75 -20.06 -26.63
CA ALA A 125 -28.95 -21.29 -26.60
C ALA A 125 -28.43 -21.67 -25.24
N ASN A 126 -28.32 -20.68 -24.31
CA ASN A 126 -27.89 -20.89 -22.93
C ASN A 126 -29.07 -21.00 -21.95
N ARG A 127 -30.33 -20.81 -22.40
CA ARG A 127 -31.52 -20.81 -21.53
C ARG A 127 -31.76 -22.14 -20.84
N ASN A 128 -31.39 -23.25 -21.48
CA ASN A 128 -31.51 -24.61 -20.96
C ASN A 128 -30.19 -25.17 -20.40
N LYS A 129 -29.09 -24.45 -20.54
CA LYS A 129 -27.88 -24.71 -19.78
C LYS A 129 -28.10 -24.01 -18.45
N GLY A 130 -28.50 -24.73 -17.40
CA GLY A 130 -28.72 -24.17 -16.08
C GLY A 130 -27.77 -23.05 -15.74
N GLU A 131 -28.15 -22.11 -14.89
CA GLU A 131 -27.32 -20.95 -14.55
C GLU A 131 -25.86 -21.38 -14.45
N LYS A 132 -25.01 -20.84 -15.33
CA LYS A 132 -23.57 -20.94 -15.08
C LYS A 132 -23.38 -20.35 -13.70
N LYS A 133 -23.14 -21.19 -12.69
CA LYS A 133 -22.79 -20.73 -11.34
C LYS A 133 -21.71 -19.67 -11.55
N LYS A 134 -22.04 -18.42 -11.26
CA LYS A 134 -21.04 -17.34 -11.29
C LYS A 134 -19.88 -17.81 -10.43
N PRO A 135 -18.63 -17.72 -10.90
CA PRO A 135 -17.50 -18.11 -10.06
C PRO A 135 -17.64 -17.38 -8.73
N ARG A 136 -17.66 -18.12 -7.64
CA ARG A 136 -17.76 -17.55 -6.29
C ARG A 136 -16.48 -16.74 -6.05
N PRO A 137 -16.57 -15.46 -5.67
CA PRO A 137 -15.37 -14.66 -5.40
C PRO A 137 -14.59 -15.26 -4.23
N ASN A 138 -13.27 -15.21 -4.30
CA ASN A 138 -12.36 -15.73 -3.27
C ASN A 138 -12.57 -17.22 -2.94
N MET A 139 -12.93 -18.02 -3.92
CA MET A 139 -13.12 -19.46 -3.71
C MET A 139 -11.76 -20.16 -3.67
N ILE A 140 -11.51 -20.90 -2.59
CA ILE A 140 -10.35 -21.78 -2.40
C ILE A 140 -10.86 -23.18 -2.19
N THR A 141 -10.59 -24.09 -3.13
CA THR A 141 -10.98 -25.49 -3.03
C THR A 141 -10.15 -26.24 -1.98
N ALA A 142 -10.61 -27.41 -1.56
CA ALA A 142 -9.86 -28.26 -0.63
C ALA A 142 -8.46 -28.63 -1.17
N GLU A 143 -8.36 -28.89 -2.47
CA GLU A 143 -7.09 -29.18 -3.15
C GLU A 143 -6.13 -27.97 -3.11
N MET A 144 -6.66 -26.78 -3.39
CA MET A 144 -5.87 -25.54 -3.28
C MET A 144 -5.44 -25.27 -1.84
N ALA A 145 -6.30 -25.56 -0.86
CA ALA A 145 -5.98 -25.40 0.55
C ALA A 145 -4.82 -26.32 0.98
N GLU A 146 -4.80 -27.57 0.50
CA GLU A 146 -3.71 -28.50 0.77
C GLU A 146 -2.40 -28.04 0.09
N GLN A 147 -2.46 -27.62 -1.18
CA GLN A 147 -1.30 -27.04 -1.88
C GLN A 147 -0.72 -25.83 -1.14
N LEU A 148 -1.59 -24.95 -0.65
CA LEU A 148 -1.18 -23.79 0.16
C LEU A 148 -0.51 -24.23 1.46
N ARG A 149 -1.07 -25.23 2.15
CA ARG A 149 -0.49 -25.77 3.39
C ARG A 149 0.90 -26.37 3.16
N GLU A 150 1.04 -27.19 2.14
CA GLU A 150 2.33 -27.81 1.79
C GLU A 150 3.38 -26.76 1.43
N ALA A 151 3.06 -25.83 0.52
CA ALA A 151 3.94 -24.75 0.10
C ALA A 151 4.33 -23.81 1.27
N PHE A 152 3.45 -23.63 2.25
CA PHE A 152 3.76 -22.88 3.46
C PHE A 152 4.75 -23.62 4.35
N LEU A 153 4.49 -24.89 4.65
CA LEU A 153 5.33 -25.67 5.58
C LEU A 153 6.72 -25.95 5.01
N GLU A 154 6.84 -26.12 3.70
CA GLU A 154 8.11 -26.36 3.04
C GLU A 154 9.09 -25.20 3.25
N ARG A 155 8.62 -23.97 3.23
CA ARG A 155 9.44 -22.75 3.36
C ARG A 155 9.69 -22.29 4.80
N CYS A 156 9.11 -22.97 5.80
CA CYS A 156 9.25 -22.58 7.19
C CYS A 156 10.66 -22.88 7.73
N PHE A 157 11.24 -21.89 8.39
CA PHE A 157 12.44 -22.04 9.19
C PHE A 157 12.16 -22.84 10.49
N ASP A 158 13.20 -23.33 11.17
CA ASP A 158 13.03 -24.19 12.34
C ASP A 158 12.23 -23.52 13.47
N TYR A 159 12.49 -22.25 13.77
CA TYR A 159 11.72 -21.51 14.76
C TYR A 159 10.27 -21.29 14.33
N GLN A 160 9.99 -21.17 13.03
CA GLN A 160 8.62 -21.09 12.48
C GLN A 160 7.91 -22.44 12.57
N ARG A 161 8.62 -23.55 12.39
CA ARG A 161 8.11 -24.91 12.65
C ARG A 161 7.74 -25.09 14.13
N THR A 162 8.52 -24.49 15.03
CA THR A 162 8.18 -24.45 16.46
C THR A 162 6.90 -23.67 16.72
N TRP A 163 6.70 -22.53 16.04
CA TRP A 163 5.44 -21.78 16.11
C TRP A 163 4.27 -22.59 15.57
N TRP A 164 4.46 -23.29 14.46
CA TRP A 164 3.44 -24.17 13.88
C TRP A 164 3.05 -25.32 14.81
N ALA A 165 4.03 -25.99 15.41
CA ALA A 165 3.77 -27.07 16.38
C ALA A 165 2.97 -26.57 17.59
N ASN A 166 3.14 -25.29 17.98
CA ASN A 166 2.45 -24.66 19.10
C ASN A 166 1.27 -23.77 18.69
N ARG A 167 0.81 -23.85 17.43
CA ARG A 167 -0.29 -23.01 16.93
C ARG A 167 -1.62 -23.22 17.68
N ASN A 168 -1.75 -24.34 18.36
CA ASN A 168 -2.96 -24.70 19.13
C ASN A 168 -2.96 -24.21 20.57
N GLN A 169 -1.88 -23.60 21.06
CA GLN A 169 -1.85 -22.95 22.36
C GLN A 169 -2.91 -21.83 22.43
N ARG A 170 -3.61 -21.74 23.56
CA ARG A 170 -4.69 -20.76 23.75
C ARG A 170 -4.19 -19.32 23.59
N THR A 171 -3.06 -19.03 24.22
CA THR A 171 -2.41 -17.72 24.14
C THR A 171 -0.92 -17.94 23.90
N ARG A 172 -0.40 -17.30 22.86
CA ARG A 172 1.04 -17.30 22.52
C ARG A 172 1.57 -15.87 22.63
N PHE A 173 2.75 -15.71 23.20
CA PHE A 173 3.45 -14.45 23.24
C PHE A 173 4.89 -14.63 22.76
N ILE A 174 5.21 -14.12 21.57
CA ILE A 174 6.47 -14.33 20.90
C ILE A 174 7.25 -13.02 20.87
N LEU A 175 8.37 -13.00 21.57
CA LEU A 175 9.35 -11.93 21.49
C LEU A 175 10.36 -12.31 20.39
N LYS A 176 10.42 -11.50 19.36
CA LYS A 176 11.13 -11.88 18.13
C LYS A 176 12.11 -10.81 17.69
N SER A 177 13.19 -11.23 17.04
CA SER A 177 14.08 -10.35 16.31
C SER A 177 13.36 -9.61 15.18
N ARG A 178 13.91 -8.47 14.80
CA ARG A 178 13.41 -7.68 13.66
C ARG A 178 13.63 -8.43 12.35
N GLN A 179 12.63 -8.39 11.45
CA GLN A 179 12.67 -8.87 10.06
C GLN A 179 12.85 -10.38 9.85
N ILE A 180 12.73 -11.23 10.85
CA ILE A 180 12.83 -12.68 10.73
C ILE A 180 11.59 -13.35 10.08
N GLY A 181 10.81 -12.63 9.28
CA GLY A 181 9.67 -13.19 8.54
C GLY A 181 8.43 -13.47 9.37
N ALA A 182 8.30 -12.95 10.60
CA ALA A 182 7.15 -13.25 11.47
C ALA A 182 5.82 -12.77 10.87
N THR A 183 5.77 -11.58 10.26
CA THR A 183 4.56 -11.04 9.64
C THR A 183 4.09 -11.90 8.46
N ASP A 184 5.03 -12.34 7.61
CA ASP A 184 4.77 -13.27 6.51
C ASP A 184 4.28 -14.63 7.04
N TYR A 185 4.95 -15.18 8.05
CA TYR A 185 4.58 -16.45 8.66
C TYR A 185 3.16 -16.41 9.25
N PHE A 186 2.84 -15.43 10.10
CA PHE A 186 1.51 -15.36 10.72
C PHE A 186 0.40 -15.04 9.73
N ALA A 187 0.68 -14.31 8.64
CA ALA A 187 -0.26 -14.13 7.55
C ALA A 187 -0.67 -15.47 6.93
N HIS A 188 0.30 -16.35 6.69
CA HIS A 188 0.04 -17.66 6.10
C HIS A 188 -0.53 -18.66 7.11
N GLU A 189 -0.04 -18.69 8.36
CA GLU A 189 -0.64 -19.51 9.43
C GLU A 189 -2.13 -19.22 9.58
N ALA A 190 -2.51 -17.93 9.62
CA ALA A 190 -3.90 -17.51 9.75
C ALA A 190 -4.75 -17.91 8.55
N LEU A 191 -4.22 -17.79 7.32
CA LEU A 191 -4.91 -18.26 6.12
C LEU A 191 -5.18 -19.77 6.19
N ILE A 192 -4.17 -20.57 6.54
CA ILE A 192 -4.31 -22.02 6.65
C ILE A 192 -5.32 -22.38 7.75
N ASP A 193 -5.25 -21.76 8.95
CA ASP A 193 -6.25 -22.00 9.99
C ASP A 193 -7.67 -21.62 9.54
N ALA A 194 -7.83 -20.52 8.79
CA ALA A 194 -9.13 -20.13 8.23
C ALA A 194 -9.66 -21.18 7.25
N LEU A 195 -8.78 -21.71 6.38
CA LEU A 195 -9.13 -22.74 5.41
C LEU A 195 -9.46 -24.08 6.07
N GLU A 196 -8.70 -24.50 7.09
CA GLU A 196 -8.91 -25.75 7.79
C GLU A 196 -10.16 -25.74 8.70
N THR A 197 -10.37 -24.62 9.41
CA THR A 197 -11.32 -24.59 10.52
C THR A 197 -12.59 -23.76 10.27
N GLY A 198 -12.59 -22.87 9.28
CA GLY A 198 -13.67 -21.91 9.06
C GLY A 198 -13.72 -20.77 10.07
N ARG A 199 -12.69 -20.60 10.92
CA ARG A 199 -12.65 -19.53 11.92
C ARG A 199 -12.23 -18.21 11.29
N ASN A 200 -12.84 -17.13 11.73
CA ASN A 200 -12.34 -15.79 11.38
C ASN A 200 -10.94 -15.57 11.96
N GLN A 201 -10.18 -14.74 11.27
CA GLN A 201 -8.83 -14.33 11.68
C GLN A 201 -8.79 -12.82 11.77
N ILE A 202 -8.23 -12.28 12.85
CA ILE A 202 -8.24 -10.84 13.13
C ILE A 202 -6.80 -10.40 13.34
N PHE A 203 -6.25 -9.63 12.39
CA PHE A 203 -4.96 -8.98 12.55
C PHE A 203 -5.15 -7.59 13.12
N LEU A 204 -4.49 -7.33 14.24
CA LEU A 204 -4.37 -6.02 14.83
C LEU A 204 -2.90 -5.59 14.78
N SER A 205 -2.65 -4.39 14.27
CA SER A 205 -1.33 -3.79 14.19
C SER A 205 -1.35 -2.37 14.74
N ALA A 206 -0.17 -1.83 15.03
CA ALA A 206 -0.03 -0.45 15.51
C ALA A 206 -0.56 0.58 14.52
N SER A 207 -0.68 0.23 13.21
CA SER A 207 -1.29 1.07 12.19
C SER A 207 -2.02 0.24 11.13
N ARG A 208 -3.00 0.84 10.46
CA ARG A 208 -3.72 0.24 9.33
C ARG A 208 -2.75 -0.14 8.19
N ARG A 209 -1.74 0.68 7.95
CA ARG A 209 -0.69 0.39 6.96
C ARG A 209 0.05 -0.91 7.24
N GLN A 210 0.34 -1.20 8.52
CA GLN A 210 0.94 -2.48 8.90
C GLN A 210 -0.03 -3.65 8.72
N ALA A 211 -1.30 -3.47 9.08
CA ALA A 211 -2.32 -4.49 8.89
C ALA A 211 -2.49 -4.86 7.40
N GLU A 212 -2.39 -3.89 6.48
CA GLU A 212 -2.44 -4.11 5.03
C GLU A 212 -1.26 -4.95 4.49
N ILE A 213 -0.12 -4.98 5.20
CA ILE A 213 1.01 -5.86 4.84
C ILE A 213 0.61 -7.34 4.96
N PHE A 214 -0.14 -7.72 6.00
CA PHE A 214 -0.66 -9.10 6.14
C PHE A 214 -1.55 -9.47 4.98
N ARG A 215 -2.46 -8.57 4.61
CA ARG A 215 -3.35 -8.77 3.47
C ARG A 215 -2.56 -9.01 2.18
N ARG A 216 -1.55 -8.19 1.92
CA ARG A 216 -0.71 -8.32 0.74
C ARG A 216 0.01 -9.67 0.71
N TYR A 217 0.60 -10.12 1.81
CA TYR A 217 1.26 -11.42 1.89
C TYR A 217 0.30 -12.56 1.58
N ILE A 218 -0.92 -12.53 2.12
CA ILE A 218 -1.95 -13.55 1.84
C ILE A 218 -2.32 -13.55 0.36
N VAL A 219 -2.64 -12.39 -0.22
CA VAL A 219 -3.05 -12.28 -1.63
C VAL A 219 -1.93 -12.73 -2.58
N GLU A 220 -0.70 -12.30 -2.34
CA GLU A 220 0.47 -12.69 -3.15
C GLU A 220 0.77 -14.19 -3.04
N PHE A 221 0.63 -14.75 -1.84
CA PHE A 221 0.86 -16.18 -1.60
C PHE A 221 -0.19 -17.04 -2.31
N VAL A 222 -1.47 -16.74 -2.15
CA VAL A 222 -2.55 -17.47 -2.83
C VAL A 222 -2.36 -17.39 -4.34
N PHE A 223 -2.10 -16.20 -4.88
CA PHE A 223 -1.87 -16.06 -6.31
C PHE A 223 -0.69 -16.87 -6.82
N ARG A 224 0.43 -16.86 -6.09
CA ARG A 224 1.64 -17.60 -6.48
C ARG A 224 1.43 -19.12 -6.50
N VAL A 225 0.67 -19.65 -5.55
CA VAL A 225 0.48 -21.11 -5.42
C VAL A 225 -0.67 -21.61 -6.27
N THR A 226 -1.79 -20.88 -6.34
CA THR A 226 -3.04 -21.37 -6.96
C THR A 226 -3.42 -20.61 -8.24
N GLY A 227 -2.85 -19.43 -8.50
CA GLY A 227 -3.25 -18.53 -9.58
C GLY A 227 -4.51 -17.70 -9.26
N GLU A 228 -5.17 -17.91 -8.12
CA GLU A 228 -6.38 -17.18 -7.73
C GLU A 228 -6.06 -15.81 -7.12
N VAL A 229 -6.88 -14.81 -7.44
CA VAL A 229 -6.74 -13.43 -6.94
C VAL A 229 -7.82 -13.14 -5.90
N LEU A 230 -7.43 -13.04 -4.64
CA LEU A 230 -8.33 -12.65 -3.56
C LEU A 230 -8.63 -11.13 -3.61
N LYS A 231 -9.90 -10.77 -3.40
CA LYS A 231 -10.42 -9.40 -3.48
C LYS A 231 -11.16 -9.02 -2.19
N GLY A 232 -11.13 -7.75 -1.86
CA GLY A 232 -11.81 -7.18 -0.69
C GLY A 232 -10.83 -6.45 0.23
N GLU A 233 -11.33 -5.50 1.01
CA GLU A 233 -10.59 -4.84 2.09
C GLU A 233 -10.30 -5.85 3.22
N HIS A 234 -11.33 -6.59 3.61
CA HIS A 234 -11.22 -7.83 4.39
C HIS A 234 -11.44 -9.01 3.44
N LEU A 235 -10.81 -10.12 3.71
CA LEU A 235 -10.86 -11.27 2.82
C LEU A 235 -11.91 -12.27 3.32
N LEU A 236 -13.11 -12.23 2.72
CA LEU A 236 -14.11 -13.27 2.91
C LEU A 236 -13.74 -14.47 2.02
N ILE A 237 -13.36 -15.59 2.62
CA ILE A 237 -12.92 -16.79 1.92
C ILE A 237 -14.09 -17.74 1.70
N ASP A 238 -14.32 -18.16 0.47
CA ASP A 238 -15.28 -19.22 0.15
C ASP A 238 -14.52 -20.56 0.10
N ARG A 239 -14.83 -21.46 1.01
CA ARG A 239 -14.20 -22.79 1.14
C ARG A 239 -14.87 -23.87 0.28
N GLY A 240 -15.85 -23.48 -0.56
CA GLY A 240 -16.64 -24.42 -1.34
C GLY A 240 -17.79 -25.06 -0.53
N ASP A 241 -18.19 -26.21 -0.98
CA ASP A 241 -19.30 -26.98 -0.39
C ASP A 241 -18.73 -28.26 0.24
N ASP A 242 -19.41 -28.80 1.26
CA ASP A 242 -19.11 -30.10 1.86
C ASP A 242 -19.49 -31.27 0.93
N GLU A 243 -19.31 -32.53 1.39
CA GLU A 243 -19.62 -33.74 0.64
C GLU A 243 -21.12 -33.84 0.30
N ASP A 244 -22.00 -33.23 1.10
CA ASP A 244 -23.44 -33.16 0.90
C ASP A 244 -23.87 -32.00 -0.01
N GLY A 245 -22.92 -31.16 -0.50
CA GLY A 245 -23.18 -30.00 -1.34
C GLY A 245 -23.70 -28.79 -0.57
N LYS A 246 -23.55 -28.73 0.77
CA LYS A 246 -23.85 -27.54 1.57
C LYS A 246 -22.65 -26.62 1.65
N PRO A 247 -22.83 -25.29 1.56
CA PRO A 247 -21.75 -24.34 1.71
C PRO A 247 -21.04 -24.48 3.06
N LEU A 248 -19.72 -24.64 3.04
CA LEU A 248 -18.91 -24.58 4.24
C LEU A 248 -18.93 -23.18 4.86
N GLU A 249 -18.61 -23.09 6.17
CA GLU A 249 -18.45 -21.80 6.83
C GLU A 249 -17.43 -20.94 6.06
N ARG A 250 -17.77 -19.66 5.85
CA ARG A 250 -16.94 -18.69 5.13
C ARG A 250 -16.23 -17.78 6.13
N PRO A 251 -14.99 -18.08 6.48
CA PRO A 251 -14.25 -17.23 7.38
C PRO A 251 -13.89 -15.89 6.72
N THR A 252 -13.86 -14.84 7.54
CA THR A 252 -13.34 -13.54 7.15
C THR A 252 -11.99 -13.30 7.82
N ILE A 253 -11.03 -12.82 7.06
CA ILE A 253 -9.74 -12.35 7.57
C ILE A 253 -9.81 -10.82 7.63
N PHE A 254 -9.78 -10.28 8.86
CA PHE A 254 -9.87 -8.86 9.14
C PHE A 254 -8.47 -8.25 9.32
N PHE A 255 -8.27 -7.05 8.78
CA PHE A 255 -7.02 -6.28 8.89
C PHE A 255 -7.33 -4.95 9.54
N LEU A 256 -6.95 -4.81 10.83
CA LEU A 256 -7.36 -3.70 11.68
C LEU A 256 -6.14 -2.90 12.16
N GLY A 257 -6.25 -1.57 12.10
CA GLY A 257 -5.30 -0.66 12.74
C GLY A 257 -5.62 -0.41 14.22
N ALA A 258 -4.87 0.47 14.87
CA ALA A 258 -5.03 0.79 16.29
C ALA A 258 -6.40 1.39 16.66
N ASN A 259 -7.22 1.81 15.71
CA ASN A 259 -8.57 2.30 15.96
C ASN A 259 -9.58 1.14 15.99
N PHE A 260 -9.50 0.32 17.02
CA PHE A 260 -10.25 -0.92 17.23
C PHE A 260 -11.74 -0.73 17.55
N ARG A 261 -12.26 0.50 17.65
CA ARG A 261 -13.68 0.76 17.97
C ARG A 261 -14.65 0.14 16.97
N THR A 262 -14.21 -0.04 15.72
CA THR A 262 -14.99 -0.67 14.66
C THR A 262 -14.99 -2.19 14.71
N ALA A 263 -14.10 -2.81 15.50
CA ALA A 263 -13.92 -4.25 15.56
C ALA A 263 -14.67 -4.94 16.72
N GLN A 264 -15.35 -4.19 17.59
CA GLN A 264 -16.00 -4.71 18.80
C GLN A 264 -17.11 -5.74 18.58
N GLY A 265 -17.50 -6.03 17.34
CA GLY A 265 -18.49 -7.06 17.01
C GLY A 265 -17.94 -8.34 16.41
N GLU A 266 -16.65 -8.37 16.09
CA GLU A 266 -16.05 -9.50 15.38
C GLU A 266 -15.49 -10.54 16.36
N HIS A 267 -15.58 -11.82 15.97
CA HIS A 267 -15.07 -12.95 16.76
C HIS A 267 -14.17 -13.83 15.90
N GLY A 268 -13.02 -14.22 16.42
CA GLY A 268 -12.05 -15.03 15.68
C GLY A 268 -10.76 -15.27 16.44
N ASN A 269 -9.82 -15.94 15.77
CA ASN A 269 -8.44 -15.97 16.23
C ASN A 269 -7.83 -14.58 16.09
N PHE A 270 -7.02 -14.20 17.03
CA PHE A 270 -6.49 -12.86 17.12
C PHE A 270 -4.96 -12.86 17.03
N TYR A 271 -4.42 -11.96 16.21
CA TYR A 271 -2.99 -11.77 16.00
C TYR A 271 -2.64 -10.31 16.25
N TYR A 272 -1.77 -10.05 17.23
CA TYR A 272 -1.33 -8.70 17.58
C TYR A 272 0.13 -8.49 17.23
N ASP A 273 0.37 -7.83 16.09
CA ASP A 273 1.72 -7.47 15.66
C ASP A 273 2.22 -6.21 16.36
N GLU A 274 3.49 -6.24 16.72
CA GLU A 274 4.23 -5.15 17.36
C GLU A 274 3.53 -4.59 18.62
N CYS A 275 3.00 -5.49 19.44
CA CYS A 275 2.23 -5.14 20.64
C CYS A 275 3.04 -4.32 21.67
N PHE A 276 4.37 -4.45 21.73
CA PHE A 276 5.24 -3.61 22.56
C PHE A 276 5.44 -2.19 22.03
N TRP A 277 4.93 -1.88 20.84
CA TRP A 277 4.98 -0.55 20.23
C TRP A 277 3.61 0.11 20.16
N ALA A 278 2.57 -0.59 20.61
CA ALA A 278 1.19 -0.12 20.55
C ALA A 278 0.91 0.95 21.63
N GLN A 279 0.15 1.99 21.26
CA GLN A 279 -0.41 2.92 22.25
C GLN A 279 -1.55 2.24 23.01
N ALA A 280 -1.69 2.56 24.29
CA ALA A 280 -2.80 2.07 25.10
C ALA A 280 -3.00 0.53 25.01
N PHE A 281 -1.91 -0.24 25.15
CA PHE A 281 -1.92 -1.69 25.06
C PHE A 281 -3.02 -2.33 25.91
N ASP A 282 -3.18 -1.92 27.18
CA ASP A 282 -4.18 -2.52 28.08
C ASP A 282 -5.60 -2.43 27.53
N LYS A 283 -6.00 -1.27 26.97
CA LYS A 283 -7.33 -1.11 26.38
C LYS A 283 -7.52 -1.98 25.14
N THR A 284 -6.48 -2.11 24.35
CA THR A 284 -6.51 -2.93 23.13
C THR A 284 -6.52 -4.41 23.47
N ASP A 285 -5.76 -4.80 24.50
CA ASP A 285 -5.70 -6.16 25.02
C ASP A 285 -7.07 -6.63 25.57
N ASP A 286 -7.77 -5.76 26.30
CA ASP A 286 -9.11 -6.02 26.83
C ASP A 286 -10.13 -6.26 25.69
N VAL A 287 -10.06 -5.46 24.62
CA VAL A 287 -10.92 -5.64 23.45
C VAL A 287 -10.57 -6.93 22.68
N ALA A 288 -9.27 -7.20 22.50
CA ALA A 288 -8.77 -8.41 21.86
C ALA A 288 -9.21 -9.67 22.60
N ALA A 289 -9.08 -9.68 23.93
CA ALA A 289 -9.57 -10.77 24.76
C ALA A 289 -11.08 -11.00 24.59
N GLY A 290 -11.86 -9.92 24.36
CA GLY A 290 -13.28 -10.00 24.02
C GLY A 290 -13.54 -10.71 22.71
N MET A 291 -12.80 -10.40 21.66
CA MET A 291 -12.94 -11.02 20.32
C MET A 291 -12.60 -12.51 20.34
N ALA A 292 -11.61 -12.92 21.12
CA ALA A 292 -11.16 -14.29 21.25
C ALA A 292 -11.71 -15.02 22.50
N SER A 293 -12.73 -14.51 23.16
CA SER A 293 -13.23 -15.04 24.45
C SER A 293 -13.71 -16.50 24.41
N GLN A 294 -14.20 -16.98 23.26
CA GLN A 294 -14.66 -18.36 23.11
C GLN A 294 -13.49 -19.35 23.14
N LYS A 295 -13.65 -20.51 23.78
CA LYS A 295 -12.62 -21.56 23.91
C LYS A 295 -11.99 -22.01 22.58
N ARG A 296 -12.72 -21.89 21.50
CA ARG A 296 -12.26 -22.29 20.16
C ARG A 296 -11.28 -21.31 19.52
N TYR A 297 -11.20 -20.06 19.99
CA TYR A 297 -10.33 -19.03 19.44
C TYR A 297 -9.03 -18.92 20.21
N ARG A 298 -8.02 -18.35 19.59
CA ARG A 298 -6.65 -18.22 20.08
C ARG A 298 -6.19 -16.78 20.01
N GLU A 299 -5.23 -16.46 20.86
CA GLU A 299 -4.58 -15.16 20.93
C GLU A 299 -3.08 -15.32 20.63
N THR A 300 -2.57 -14.57 19.67
CA THR A 300 -1.15 -14.58 19.34
C THR A 300 -0.60 -13.17 19.37
N TYR A 301 0.31 -12.92 20.28
CA TYR A 301 1.06 -11.67 20.40
C TYR A 301 2.46 -11.91 19.88
N PHE A 302 2.97 -11.02 19.02
CA PHE A 302 4.34 -11.11 18.55
C PHE A 302 4.90 -9.73 18.26
N SER A 303 6.10 -9.47 18.76
CA SER A 303 6.69 -8.13 18.72
C SER A 303 8.20 -8.17 18.87
N THR A 304 8.86 -7.14 18.35
CA THR A 304 10.17 -6.75 18.86
C THR A 304 10.00 -6.08 20.22
N PRO A 305 10.97 -6.18 21.15
CA PRO A 305 10.87 -5.50 22.43
C PRO A 305 10.98 -3.99 22.29
N SER A 306 10.31 -3.26 23.16
CA SER A 306 10.49 -1.82 23.35
C SER A 306 11.19 -1.53 24.70
N THR A 307 10.44 -1.01 25.66
CA THR A 307 10.98 -0.65 26.99
C THR A 307 10.32 -1.44 28.10
N LYS A 308 11.00 -1.54 29.24
CA LYS A 308 10.43 -2.13 30.45
C LYS A 308 9.26 -1.32 31.02
N SER A 309 9.17 -0.04 30.71
CA SER A 309 8.05 0.82 31.14
C SER A 309 6.77 0.63 30.32
N HIS A 310 6.80 -0.15 29.22
CA HIS A 310 5.64 -0.37 28.37
C HIS A 310 4.59 -1.25 29.04
N GLN A 311 3.30 -0.93 28.88
CA GLN A 311 2.18 -1.67 29.49
C GLN A 311 2.21 -3.18 29.19
N ALA A 312 2.54 -3.59 27.95
CA ALA A 312 2.64 -5.00 27.56
C ALA A 312 3.74 -5.76 28.32
N PHE A 313 4.74 -5.07 28.90
CA PHE A 313 5.81 -5.70 29.66
C PHE A 313 5.27 -6.45 30.88
N LYS A 314 4.28 -5.91 31.57
CA LYS A 314 3.63 -6.59 32.71
C LYS A 314 2.93 -7.89 32.30
N LYS A 315 2.32 -7.96 31.10
CA LYS A 315 1.74 -9.20 30.56
C LYS A 315 2.84 -10.19 30.17
N TRP A 316 3.93 -9.70 29.60
CA TRP A 316 5.09 -10.51 29.25
C TRP A 316 5.76 -11.16 30.47
N THR A 317 5.96 -10.40 31.54
CA THR A 317 6.60 -10.87 32.79
C THR A 317 5.66 -11.66 33.72
N GLY A 318 4.37 -11.70 33.43
CA GLY A 318 3.36 -12.29 34.30
C GLY A 318 2.96 -11.40 35.49
N GLU A 319 3.49 -10.18 35.59
CA GLU A 319 3.09 -9.24 36.63
C GLU A 319 1.59 -8.95 36.60
N LYS A 320 1.03 -8.75 35.38
CA LYS A 320 -0.41 -8.52 35.21
C LYS A 320 -1.25 -9.70 35.72
N PHE A 321 -0.77 -10.94 35.56
CA PHE A 321 -1.43 -12.13 36.09
C PHE A 321 -1.41 -12.20 37.64
N ASN A 322 -0.34 -11.69 38.22
CA ASN A 322 -0.16 -11.66 39.70
C ASN A 322 -0.84 -10.47 40.35
N GLU A 323 -1.24 -9.44 39.61
CA GLU A 323 -1.95 -8.27 40.16
C GLU A 323 -3.23 -8.69 40.89
N GLY A 324 -3.39 -8.22 42.13
CA GLY A 324 -4.54 -8.52 43.01
C GLY A 324 -4.48 -9.89 43.70
N ARG A 325 -3.42 -10.69 43.49
CA ARG A 325 -3.22 -11.98 44.18
C ARG A 325 -2.31 -11.84 45.37
N PRO A 326 -2.52 -12.62 46.44
CA PRO A 326 -1.57 -12.69 47.56
C PRO A 326 -0.18 -13.09 47.06
N LYS A 327 0.90 -12.55 47.64
CA LYS A 327 2.27 -12.87 47.21
C LYS A 327 2.62 -14.36 47.27
N ALA A 328 1.99 -15.09 48.20
CA ALA A 328 2.16 -16.55 48.31
C ALA A 328 1.67 -17.31 47.05
N ASP A 329 0.71 -16.73 46.31
CA ASP A 329 0.08 -17.35 45.14
C ASP A 329 0.68 -16.81 43.82
N TRP A 330 1.73 -16.01 43.90
CA TRP A 330 2.38 -15.46 42.71
C TRP A 330 3.06 -16.54 41.91
N THR A 331 2.75 -16.57 40.63
CA THR A 331 3.43 -17.42 39.65
C THR A 331 4.68 -16.71 39.16
N LYS A 332 5.83 -17.36 39.26
CA LYS A 332 7.08 -16.89 38.67
C LYS A 332 7.13 -17.27 37.20
N ILE A 333 7.34 -16.31 36.35
CA ILE A 333 7.52 -16.51 34.91
C ILE A 333 8.98 -16.21 34.57
N ASP A 334 9.66 -17.16 33.99
CA ASP A 334 11.02 -16.96 33.48
C ASP A 334 10.94 -16.28 32.12
N THR A 335 11.59 -15.12 31.96
CA THR A 335 11.55 -14.29 30.76
C THR A 335 12.92 -14.06 30.13
N TYR A 336 13.91 -14.87 30.52
CA TYR A 336 15.25 -14.82 29.93
C TYR A 336 15.36 -15.78 28.73
N HIS A 337 16.24 -15.45 27.79
CA HIS A 337 16.36 -16.14 26.52
C HIS A 337 16.60 -17.66 26.68
N ALA A 338 17.52 -18.07 27.57
CA ALA A 338 17.84 -19.50 27.75
C ALA A 338 16.64 -20.36 28.18
N ALA A 339 15.66 -19.78 28.89
CA ALA A 339 14.44 -20.48 29.29
C ALA A 339 13.38 -20.52 28.19
N LEU A 340 13.40 -19.54 27.28
CA LEU A 340 12.32 -19.33 26.30
C LEU A 340 12.74 -19.55 24.85
N LYS A 341 13.99 -19.84 24.53
CA LYS A 341 14.45 -20.04 23.15
C LYS A 341 13.70 -21.17 22.41
N ASP A 342 13.38 -22.25 23.11
CA ASP A 342 12.67 -23.40 22.57
C ASP A 342 11.14 -23.34 22.78
N GLY A 343 10.67 -22.26 23.43
CA GLY A 343 9.28 -22.07 23.82
C GLY A 343 8.89 -22.79 25.09
N ALA A 344 8.15 -22.12 25.96
CA ALA A 344 7.67 -22.67 27.22
C ALA A 344 6.27 -22.16 27.59
N LEU A 345 5.44 -23.03 28.18
CA LEU A 345 4.15 -22.66 28.73
C LEU A 345 4.35 -22.18 30.17
N GLY A 346 4.01 -20.91 30.42
CA GLY A 346 4.05 -20.33 31.74
C GLY A 346 2.90 -20.79 32.63
N GLY A 347 3.07 -20.68 33.97
CA GLY A 347 2.01 -20.98 34.91
C GLY A 347 0.79 -20.04 34.84
N ASP A 348 0.88 -18.95 34.08
CA ASP A 348 -0.22 -18.07 33.73
C ASP A 348 -0.99 -18.52 32.46
N GLY A 349 -0.64 -19.68 31.89
CA GLY A 349 -1.28 -20.24 30.72
C GLY A 349 -0.86 -19.62 29.38
N ILE A 350 0.17 -18.77 29.37
CA ILE A 350 0.72 -18.15 28.16
C ILE A 350 1.95 -18.93 27.71
N TRP A 351 1.92 -19.43 26.49
CA TRP A 351 3.10 -19.99 25.83
C TRP A 351 3.98 -18.85 25.33
N ARG A 352 5.25 -18.85 25.74
CA ARG A 352 6.22 -17.80 25.37
C ARG A 352 7.39 -18.37 24.63
N GLN A 353 7.89 -17.58 23.66
CA GLN A 353 9.17 -17.88 23.02
C GLN A 353 9.94 -16.58 22.77
N ILE A 354 11.26 -16.65 22.86
CA ILE A 354 12.20 -15.63 22.41
C ILE A 354 12.98 -16.17 21.21
N VAL A 355 12.93 -15.43 20.10
CA VAL A 355 13.69 -15.77 18.88
C VAL A 355 14.58 -14.60 18.53
N THR A 356 15.87 -14.70 18.86
CA THR A 356 16.90 -13.73 18.51
C THR A 356 17.31 -13.89 17.05
N ILE A 357 18.10 -12.94 16.52
CA ILE A 357 18.64 -13.07 15.16
C ILE A 357 19.57 -14.30 15.04
N GLU A 358 20.33 -14.60 16.10
CA GLU A 358 21.22 -15.78 16.15
C GLU A 358 20.43 -17.10 16.19
N ASP A 359 19.27 -17.11 16.87
CA ASP A 359 18.37 -18.28 16.81
C ASP A 359 17.78 -18.45 15.42
N ALA A 360 17.42 -17.35 14.76
CA ALA A 360 16.90 -17.38 13.40
C ALA A 360 17.95 -17.90 12.41
N GLU A 361 19.18 -17.43 12.48
CA GLU A 361 20.30 -17.89 11.64
C GLU A 361 20.56 -19.39 11.86
N ARG A 362 20.66 -19.85 13.12
CA ARG A 362 20.80 -21.27 13.45
C ARG A 362 19.64 -22.12 12.97
N GLY A 363 18.44 -21.55 12.94
CA GLY A 363 17.23 -22.20 12.45
C GLY A 363 17.05 -22.12 10.94
N GLY A 364 18.12 -21.80 10.18
CA GLY A 364 18.16 -21.82 8.72
C GLY A 364 17.72 -20.53 8.03
N CYS A 365 17.51 -19.44 8.77
CA CYS A 365 17.18 -18.13 8.17
C CYS A 365 18.46 -17.50 7.57
N ASP A 366 18.56 -17.52 6.26
CA ASP A 366 19.68 -17.00 5.46
C ASP A 366 19.44 -15.57 4.93
N LEU A 367 18.43 -14.89 5.45
CA LEU A 367 18.04 -13.54 4.98
C LEU A 367 19.04 -12.44 5.39
N PHE A 368 19.99 -12.74 6.29
CA PHE A 368 20.90 -11.76 6.88
C PHE A 368 22.33 -12.26 6.99
N ASP A 369 23.25 -11.32 6.85
CA ASP A 369 24.60 -11.43 7.41
C ASP A 369 24.56 -10.84 8.84
N VAL A 370 24.54 -11.69 9.85
CA VAL A 370 24.42 -11.29 11.26
C VAL A 370 25.64 -10.49 11.71
N ASP A 371 26.84 -10.85 11.24
CA ASP A 371 28.09 -10.14 11.55
C ASP A 371 28.09 -8.74 10.91
N GLU A 372 27.57 -8.61 9.69
CA GLU A 372 27.39 -7.32 9.06
C GLU A 372 26.38 -6.45 9.82
N LEU A 373 25.23 -7.02 10.21
CA LEU A 373 24.24 -6.33 11.03
C LEU A 373 24.83 -5.88 12.37
N ARG A 374 25.64 -6.72 13.02
CA ARG A 374 26.31 -6.41 14.28
C ARG A 374 27.30 -5.25 14.12
N ARG A 375 28.05 -5.23 13.02
CA ARG A 375 28.97 -4.11 12.70
C ARG A 375 28.25 -2.81 12.33
N ARG A 376 27.06 -2.91 11.73
CA ARG A 376 26.29 -1.76 11.22
C ARG A 376 25.31 -1.15 12.22
N LYS A 377 25.14 -1.76 13.38
CA LYS A 377 24.18 -1.29 14.40
C LYS A 377 24.91 -1.02 15.70
N SER A 378 24.43 -0.02 16.46
CA SER A 378 24.95 0.09 17.81
C SER A 378 24.61 -1.13 18.65
N PRO A 379 25.45 -1.42 19.64
CA PRO A 379 25.19 -2.52 20.57
C PRO A 379 23.79 -2.46 21.18
N GLU A 380 23.30 -1.29 21.60
CA GLU A 380 21.99 -1.18 22.23
C GLU A 380 20.84 -1.46 21.26
N VAL A 381 20.94 -0.96 20.01
CA VAL A 381 19.91 -1.27 19.00
C VAL A 381 20.04 -2.71 18.54
N PHE A 382 21.25 -3.23 18.40
CA PHE A 382 21.43 -4.64 18.11
C PHE A 382 20.85 -5.50 19.22
N ASP A 383 21.19 -5.22 20.47
CA ASP A 383 20.63 -5.89 21.64
C ASP A 383 19.12 -5.80 21.75
N ASN A 384 18.56 -4.62 21.52
CA ASN A 384 17.11 -4.45 21.57
C ASN A 384 16.41 -5.14 20.41
N LEU A 385 16.70 -4.75 19.16
CA LEU A 385 15.90 -5.16 18.00
C LEU A 385 16.27 -6.55 17.47
N TYR A 386 17.48 -7.03 17.74
CA TYR A 386 17.96 -8.30 17.17
C TYR A 386 18.23 -9.37 18.24
N MET A 387 18.71 -8.99 19.45
CA MET A 387 18.90 -9.91 20.55
C MET A 387 17.71 -9.93 21.52
N CYS A 388 16.65 -9.19 21.22
CA CYS A 388 15.39 -9.19 21.97
C CYS A 388 15.48 -8.69 23.42
N ASN A 389 16.40 -7.80 23.74
CA ASN A 389 16.54 -7.21 25.07
C ASN A 389 15.69 -5.94 25.21
N PHE A 390 14.95 -5.80 26.32
CA PHE A 390 14.16 -4.59 26.60
C PHE A 390 15.06 -3.43 27.01
N ILE A 391 14.75 -2.23 26.50
CA ILE A 391 15.44 -1.01 26.86
C ILE A 391 14.97 -0.56 28.25
N ASP A 392 15.94 -0.18 29.09
CA ASP A 392 15.66 0.57 30.31
C ASP A 392 15.68 2.07 30.00
N ASP A 393 14.50 2.69 29.94
CA ASP A 393 14.33 4.08 29.50
C ASP A 393 14.27 5.09 30.66
N ALA A 394 14.63 4.69 31.86
CA ALA A 394 14.60 5.56 33.04
C ALA A 394 15.53 6.79 32.92
N GLU A 395 16.65 6.68 32.19
CA GLU A 395 17.65 7.75 32.01
C GLU A 395 17.46 8.57 30.71
N SER A 396 16.52 8.20 29.83
CA SER A 396 16.32 8.92 28.58
C SER A 396 15.73 10.32 28.78
N MET A 397 16.21 11.29 27.98
CA MET A 397 15.58 12.63 27.91
C MET A 397 14.17 12.56 27.33
N PHE A 398 13.87 11.54 26.54
CA PHE A 398 12.60 11.29 25.87
C PHE A 398 12.09 9.89 26.22
N PRO A 399 11.55 9.68 27.43
CA PRO A 399 11.02 8.38 27.84
C PRO A 399 9.97 7.85 26.88
N PHE A 400 9.85 6.54 26.77
CA PHE A 400 8.94 5.87 25.82
C PHE A 400 7.49 6.37 25.94
N ALA A 401 6.97 6.55 27.15
CA ALA A 401 5.62 7.07 27.39
C ALA A 401 5.39 8.46 26.76
N LEU A 402 6.43 9.28 26.70
CA LEU A 402 6.38 10.60 26.05
C LEU A 402 6.35 10.44 24.53
N MET A 403 7.17 9.56 23.97
CA MET A 403 7.23 9.31 22.52
C MET A 403 5.98 8.60 22.01
N GLN A 404 5.36 7.75 22.82
CA GLN A 404 4.08 7.12 22.43
C GLN A 404 2.97 8.13 22.14
N ARG A 405 2.93 9.24 22.85
CA ARG A 405 1.92 10.30 22.65
C ARG A 405 2.04 10.99 21.30
N CYS A 406 3.20 10.88 20.66
CA CYS A 406 3.49 11.45 19.34
C CYS A 406 3.06 10.52 18.20
N ARG A 407 2.80 9.25 18.46
CA ARG A 407 2.43 8.27 17.45
C ARG A 407 0.96 8.42 17.09
N VAL A 408 0.67 8.47 15.80
CA VAL A 408 -0.70 8.60 15.28
C VAL A 408 -0.93 7.62 14.13
N GLU A 409 -2.17 7.23 13.95
CA GLU A 409 -2.60 6.55 12.74
C GLU A 409 -2.71 7.58 11.62
N SER A 410 -1.64 7.73 10.83
CA SER A 410 -1.53 8.80 9.84
C SER A 410 -2.59 8.69 8.74
N TRP A 411 -2.94 7.48 8.33
CA TRP A 411 -3.92 7.22 7.28
C TRP A 411 -5.36 7.62 7.69
N ASP A 412 -5.64 7.52 8.96
CA ASP A 412 -6.94 7.94 9.49
C ASP A 412 -6.96 9.43 9.84
N LYS A 413 -5.83 9.98 10.29
CA LYS A 413 -5.74 11.32 10.84
C LYS A 413 -5.34 12.39 9.84
N TRP A 414 -4.40 12.08 8.93
CA TRP A 414 -3.85 13.03 7.98
C TRP A 414 -4.53 12.90 6.61
N LYS A 415 -5.77 13.40 6.51
CA LYS A 415 -6.57 13.32 5.26
C LYS A 415 -6.01 14.18 4.12
N ASP A 416 -5.13 15.12 4.44
CA ASP A 416 -4.46 16.04 3.54
C ASP A 416 -3.08 15.53 3.05
N PHE A 417 -2.73 14.29 3.39
CA PHE A 417 -1.47 13.65 3.01
C PHE A 417 -1.69 12.34 2.26
N ASP A 418 -1.24 12.29 1.00
CA ASP A 418 -1.24 11.07 0.17
C ASP A 418 0.20 10.68 -0.18
N PRO A 419 0.80 9.69 0.53
CA PRO A 419 2.20 9.31 0.32
C PRO A 419 2.53 8.81 -1.09
N TYR A 420 1.52 8.42 -1.87
CA TYR A 420 1.68 7.91 -3.24
C TYR A 420 1.41 8.98 -4.32
N GLY A 421 0.94 10.14 -3.92
CA GLY A 421 0.66 11.25 -4.82
C GLY A 421 1.94 11.87 -5.40
N LEU A 422 1.85 12.46 -6.60
CA LEU A 422 2.95 13.22 -7.19
C LEU A 422 3.36 14.42 -6.31
N ARG A 423 2.38 15.03 -5.66
CA ARG A 423 2.55 16.04 -4.61
C ARG A 423 1.87 15.55 -3.32
N PRO A 424 2.60 14.80 -2.49
CA PRO A 424 2.00 14.08 -1.37
C PRO A 424 1.28 14.95 -0.34
N PHE A 425 1.68 16.22 -0.22
CA PHE A 425 1.09 17.18 0.70
C PHE A 425 0.50 18.42 -0.03
N GLY A 426 0.23 18.30 -1.32
CA GLY A 426 -0.32 19.39 -2.14
C GLY A 426 0.58 20.63 -2.10
N ASN A 427 -0.01 21.79 -1.76
CA ASN A 427 0.70 23.07 -1.58
C ASN A 427 1.06 23.36 -0.12
N GLY A 428 0.79 22.44 0.81
CA GLY A 428 1.15 22.59 2.21
C GLY A 428 2.65 22.75 2.41
N GLU A 429 3.05 23.69 3.28
CA GLU A 429 4.46 23.95 3.56
C GLU A 429 5.11 22.80 4.30
N VAL A 430 6.32 22.44 3.87
CA VAL A 430 7.15 21.46 4.56
C VAL A 430 8.54 22.00 4.84
N TRP A 431 9.11 21.53 5.94
CA TRP A 431 10.48 21.79 6.33
C TRP A 431 11.29 20.50 6.27
N LEU A 432 12.51 20.59 5.76
CA LEU A 432 13.43 19.46 5.68
C LEU A 432 14.49 19.57 6.78
N GLY A 433 14.80 18.45 7.40
CA GLY A 433 15.91 18.30 8.32
C GLY A 433 16.85 17.22 7.81
N TYR A 434 18.13 17.50 7.81
CA TYR A 434 19.14 16.56 7.35
C TYR A 434 20.30 16.47 8.35
N ASP A 435 20.58 15.25 8.77
CA ASP A 435 21.70 14.89 9.62
C ASP A 435 22.63 13.96 8.83
N PRO A 436 23.87 14.39 8.47
CA PRO A 436 24.79 13.61 7.67
C PRO A 436 25.43 12.49 8.46
N ASP A 437 25.91 11.49 7.76
CA ASP A 437 26.80 10.48 8.31
C ASP A 437 28.27 10.89 8.14
N GLU A 438 29.05 10.77 9.20
CA GLU A 438 30.46 11.13 9.20
C GLU A 438 31.40 10.06 8.60
N SER A 439 30.92 8.81 8.39
CA SER A 439 31.78 7.73 7.93
C SER A 439 31.26 7.01 6.68
N ALA A 440 32.12 6.88 5.68
CA ALA A 440 31.84 6.10 4.46
C ALA A 440 31.59 4.59 4.75
N ALA A 441 31.77 4.14 5.98
CA ALA A 441 31.74 2.72 6.35
C ALA A 441 30.70 2.32 7.43
N GLY A 442 29.99 3.25 8.09
CA GLY A 442 29.28 2.90 9.33
C GLY A 442 27.84 3.34 9.49
N ASP A 443 27.56 4.62 9.45
CA ASP A 443 26.26 5.16 9.84
C ASP A 443 25.39 5.55 8.66
N SER A 444 24.12 5.80 8.89
CA SER A 444 23.19 6.24 7.85
C SER A 444 22.81 7.70 8.08
N ALA A 445 23.06 8.58 7.10
CA ALA A 445 22.49 9.91 7.12
C ALA A 445 20.95 9.84 7.18
N ALA A 446 20.34 10.81 7.84
CA ALA A 446 18.89 10.91 7.96
C ALA A 446 18.36 12.18 7.31
N LEU A 447 17.37 12.03 6.40
CA LEU A 447 16.60 13.12 5.85
C LEU A 447 15.14 12.96 6.29
N VAL A 448 14.55 14.02 6.84
CA VAL A 448 13.14 14.04 7.23
C VAL A 448 12.39 15.14 6.50
N VAL A 449 11.13 14.84 6.14
CA VAL A 449 10.16 15.78 5.58
C VAL A 449 9.08 16.00 6.62
N VAL A 450 8.93 17.22 7.10
CA VAL A 450 8.02 17.56 8.19
C VAL A 450 7.04 18.63 7.73
N ALA A 451 5.74 18.40 7.89
CA ALA A 451 4.75 19.44 7.67
C ALA A 451 4.94 20.58 8.68
N ALA A 452 5.11 21.79 8.16
CA ALA A 452 5.33 22.98 8.97
C ALA A 452 4.04 23.41 9.70
N PRO A 453 4.11 23.86 10.96
CA PRO A 453 2.98 24.44 11.64
C PRO A 453 2.57 25.76 10.96
N GLN A 454 1.29 25.92 10.67
CA GLN A 454 0.75 27.13 10.00
C GLN A 454 0.37 28.23 11.00
N LYS A 455 0.06 27.83 12.24
CA LYS A 455 -0.34 28.72 13.34
C LYS A 455 0.38 28.31 14.61
N LYS A 456 0.47 29.27 15.55
CA LYS A 456 0.97 28.99 16.91
C LYS A 456 0.19 27.84 17.54
N GLY A 457 0.94 26.81 17.99
CA GLY A 457 0.35 25.62 18.61
C GLY A 457 0.00 24.49 17.64
N ASP A 458 0.08 24.69 16.33
CA ASP A 458 -0.08 23.61 15.36
C ASP A 458 1.00 22.55 15.52
N LYS A 459 0.72 21.40 14.96
CA LYS A 459 1.59 20.23 15.10
C LYS A 459 2.60 20.12 13.98
N PHE A 460 3.78 19.65 14.33
CA PHE A 460 4.77 19.14 13.39
C PHE A 460 4.40 17.71 13.05
N ARG A 461 4.21 17.38 11.78
CA ARG A 461 3.91 16.03 11.30
C ARG A 461 5.07 15.50 10.47
N VAL A 462 5.73 14.46 10.92
CA VAL A 462 6.81 13.81 10.16
C VAL A 462 6.17 12.98 9.05
N LEU A 463 6.12 13.53 7.84
CA LEU A 463 5.47 12.95 6.67
C LEU A 463 6.29 11.82 6.08
N GLU A 464 7.60 12.06 5.89
CA GLU A 464 8.54 11.08 5.33
C GLU A 464 9.86 11.09 6.08
N LYS A 465 10.53 9.95 6.03
CA LYS A 465 11.87 9.74 6.57
C LYS A 465 12.66 8.88 5.61
N HIS A 466 13.87 9.33 5.28
CA HIS A 466 14.81 8.61 4.43
C HIS A 466 16.09 8.32 5.21
N ARG A 467 16.51 7.07 5.23
CA ARG A 467 17.84 6.67 5.68
C ARG A 467 18.74 6.49 4.48
N ILE A 468 19.85 7.16 4.47
CA ILE A 468 20.76 7.26 3.32
C ILE A 468 22.07 6.58 3.73
N LYS A 469 22.50 5.57 2.97
CA LYS A 469 23.75 4.84 3.21
C LYS A 469 24.58 4.76 1.95
N GLY A 470 25.89 4.94 2.11
CA GLY A 470 26.85 4.67 1.05
C GLY A 470 26.77 5.62 -0.16
N LEU A 471 26.05 6.73 -0.05
CA LEU A 471 25.96 7.73 -1.10
C LEU A 471 27.06 8.80 -0.92
N LEU A 472 27.63 9.26 -2.03
CA LEU A 472 28.50 10.41 -2.06
C LEU A 472 27.72 11.67 -1.68
N PHE A 473 28.42 12.71 -1.21
CA PHE A 473 27.77 13.94 -0.76
C PHE A 473 26.99 14.67 -1.87
N GLU A 474 27.38 14.51 -3.15
CA GLU A 474 26.62 15.01 -4.30
C GLU A 474 25.29 14.29 -4.47
N GLU A 475 25.30 12.98 -4.29
CA GLU A 475 24.08 12.15 -4.37
C GLU A 475 23.15 12.43 -3.19
N GLN A 476 23.71 12.65 -2.00
CA GLN A 476 22.96 13.07 -0.81
C GLN A 476 22.30 14.43 -1.03
N ALA A 477 23.03 15.42 -1.58
CA ALA A 477 22.49 16.73 -1.94
C ALA A 477 21.39 16.61 -3.01
N ALA A 478 21.56 15.75 -4.01
CA ALA A 478 20.56 15.50 -5.05
C ALA A 478 19.27 14.91 -4.46
N LEU A 479 19.37 14.00 -3.48
CA LEU A 479 18.21 13.45 -2.77
C LEU A 479 17.43 14.53 -2.00
N ILE A 480 18.13 15.44 -1.32
CA ILE A 480 17.49 16.57 -0.63
C ILE A 480 16.79 17.47 -1.65
N LEU A 481 17.47 17.83 -2.75
CA LEU A 481 16.92 18.70 -3.79
C LEU A 481 15.73 18.06 -4.53
N LYS A 482 15.71 16.75 -4.69
CA LYS A 482 14.58 16.02 -5.27
C LYS A 482 13.26 16.22 -4.47
N GLN A 483 13.33 16.55 -3.19
CA GLN A 483 12.14 16.84 -2.42
C GLN A 483 11.47 18.15 -2.82
N LEU A 484 12.21 19.09 -3.44
CA LEU A 484 11.64 20.34 -3.97
C LEU A 484 10.63 20.10 -5.10
N ASP A 485 10.79 19.02 -5.86
CA ASP A 485 9.86 18.64 -6.92
C ASP A 485 8.56 18.06 -6.37
N ARG A 486 8.62 17.42 -5.18
CA ARG A 486 7.50 16.72 -4.57
C ARG A 486 6.72 17.56 -3.56
N TYR A 487 7.39 18.50 -2.91
CA TYR A 487 6.85 19.26 -1.79
C TYR A 487 7.07 20.77 -1.97
N ASN A 488 6.22 21.55 -1.32
CA ASN A 488 6.42 22.99 -1.14
C ASN A 488 7.39 23.22 0.03
N VAL A 489 8.69 23.12 -0.24
CA VAL A 489 9.73 23.24 0.78
C VAL A 489 10.04 24.72 1.03
N THR A 490 9.86 25.17 2.26
CA THR A 490 10.15 26.56 2.68
C THR A 490 11.34 26.69 3.61
N TYR A 491 11.85 25.57 4.16
CA TYR A 491 13.02 25.55 5.01
C TYR A 491 13.80 24.24 4.85
N ILE A 492 15.13 24.32 4.88
CA ILE A 492 16.04 23.18 4.94
C ILE A 492 17.08 23.44 6.02
N GLY A 493 17.11 22.61 7.08
CA GLY A 493 18.13 22.62 8.12
C GLY A 493 19.12 21.47 7.90
N ILE A 494 20.42 21.79 7.78
CA ILE A 494 21.48 20.82 7.51
C ILE A 494 22.57 20.97 8.58
N ASP A 495 22.97 19.84 9.22
CA ASP A 495 24.19 19.87 10.04
C ASP A 495 25.37 20.34 9.19
N GLY A 496 26.05 21.34 9.71
CA GLY A 496 27.15 22.01 9.03
C GLY A 496 28.53 21.50 9.40
N GLN A 497 28.65 20.37 10.09
CA GLN A 497 29.93 19.77 10.47
C GLN A 497 30.33 18.65 9.49
N GLY A 498 31.64 18.39 9.36
CA GLY A 498 32.15 17.30 8.54
C GLY A 498 31.59 17.28 7.12
N VAL A 499 31.08 16.13 6.70
CA VAL A 499 30.46 15.90 5.38
C VAL A 499 29.25 16.80 5.14
N GLY A 500 28.50 17.15 6.18
CA GLY A 500 27.33 18.01 6.09
C GLY A 500 27.63 19.41 5.56
N ALA A 501 28.84 19.93 5.80
CA ALA A 501 29.28 21.21 5.20
C ALA A 501 29.32 21.13 3.68
N SER A 502 29.79 20.03 3.10
CA SER A 502 29.85 19.81 1.65
C SER A 502 28.47 19.65 1.04
N VAL A 503 27.59 18.87 1.70
CA VAL A 503 26.18 18.71 1.28
C VAL A 503 25.47 20.06 1.32
N TRP A 504 25.64 20.84 2.40
CA TRP A 504 25.06 22.18 2.52
C TRP A 504 25.51 23.11 1.38
N GLN A 505 26.81 23.11 1.04
CA GLN A 505 27.35 23.94 -0.06
C GLN A 505 26.71 23.62 -1.42
N LEU A 506 26.33 22.36 -1.64
CA LEU A 506 25.64 21.95 -2.86
C LEU A 506 24.17 22.35 -2.84
N VAL A 507 23.51 22.14 -1.72
CA VAL A 507 22.08 22.44 -1.55
C VAL A 507 21.84 23.95 -1.63
N VAL A 508 22.65 24.78 -0.99
CA VAL A 508 22.48 26.26 -0.97
C VAL A 508 22.54 26.89 -2.36
N LYS A 509 23.25 26.28 -3.30
CA LYS A 509 23.30 26.76 -4.71
C LYS A 509 21.92 26.72 -5.39
N LYS A 510 21.06 25.81 -4.99
CA LYS A 510 19.71 25.64 -5.55
C LYS A 510 18.60 26.12 -4.61
N PHE A 511 18.85 26.07 -3.31
CA PHE A 511 17.96 26.56 -2.27
C PHE A 511 18.74 27.51 -1.33
N PRO A 512 18.86 28.81 -1.67
CA PRO A 512 19.68 29.77 -0.93
C PRO A 512 19.30 29.96 0.55
N MET A 513 18.05 29.61 0.91
CA MET A 513 17.55 29.70 2.28
C MET A 513 17.93 28.50 3.17
N ALA A 514 18.71 27.55 2.65
CA ALA A 514 19.18 26.40 3.43
C ALA A 514 20.05 26.86 4.61
N ARG A 515 19.63 26.51 5.83
CA ARG A 515 20.30 26.89 7.06
C ARG A 515 21.38 25.87 7.42
N LYS A 516 22.59 26.37 7.61
CA LYS A 516 23.70 25.60 8.17
C LYS A 516 23.57 25.58 9.71
N ILE A 517 23.46 24.38 10.29
CA ILE A 517 23.35 24.18 11.73
C ILE A 517 24.72 23.78 12.27
N GLY A 518 25.22 24.53 13.27
CA GLY A 518 26.47 24.22 13.98
C GLY A 518 26.19 23.57 15.33
N TYR A 519 26.95 22.54 15.68
CA TYR A 519 26.85 21.88 16.97
C TYR A 519 27.86 22.44 17.98
N SER A 520 27.43 23.44 18.74
CA SER A 520 28.04 23.77 20.03
C SER A 520 27.27 23.08 21.17
N VAL A 521 27.83 23.06 22.38
CA VAL A 521 27.12 22.58 23.58
C VAL A 521 25.79 23.33 23.76
N GLU A 522 25.80 24.63 23.54
CA GLU A 522 24.63 25.51 23.65
C GLU A 522 23.57 25.21 22.57
N SER A 523 23.96 25.12 21.30
CA SER A 523 23.03 24.84 20.21
C SER A 523 22.40 23.46 20.36
N LYS A 524 23.18 22.45 20.75
CA LYS A 524 22.70 21.10 21.02
C LYS A 524 21.73 21.07 22.19
N THR A 525 22.08 21.76 23.29
CA THR A 525 21.20 21.89 24.47
C THR A 525 19.87 22.56 24.08
N ARG A 526 19.94 23.67 23.32
CA ARG A 526 18.74 24.37 22.85
C ARG A 526 17.85 23.46 22.02
N MET A 527 18.39 22.74 21.05
CA MET A 527 17.63 21.84 20.17
C MET A 527 16.95 20.72 20.98
N VAL A 528 17.67 20.07 21.90
CA VAL A 528 17.11 19.01 22.74
C VAL A 528 15.99 19.54 23.66
N LEU A 529 16.21 20.68 24.31
CA LEU A 529 15.19 21.29 25.19
C LEU A 529 13.98 21.78 24.38
N LYS A 530 14.19 22.35 23.17
CA LYS A 530 13.09 22.74 22.27
C LYS A 530 12.28 21.51 21.86
N ALA A 531 12.93 20.44 21.42
CA ALA A 531 12.25 19.20 21.07
C ALA A 531 11.46 18.63 22.25
N LYS A 532 12.05 18.63 23.46
CA LYS A 532 11.35 18.18 24.68
C LYS A 532 10.10 19.02 24.97
N SER A 533 10.18 20.33 24.77
CA SER A 533 9.04 21.25 24.95
C SER A 533 7.93 20.96 23.92
N VAL A 534 8.28 20.85 22.64
CA VAL A 534 7.33 20.53 21.54
C VAL A 534 6.64 19.19 21.78
N ILE A 535 7.41 18.16 22.14
CA ILE A 535 6.92 16.81 22.39
C ILE A 535 6.01 16.78 23.63
N ARG A 536 6.40 17.43 24.74
CA ARG A 536 5.57 17.53 25.95
C ARG A 536 4.24 18.24 25.69
N ALA A 537 4.26 19.27 24.85
CA ALA A 537 3.06 19.99 24.43
C ALA A 537 2.17 19.16 23.48
N GLY A 538 2.58 17.94 23.09
CA GLY A 538 1.84 17.07 22.16
C GLY A 538 1.83 17.59 20.73
N ARG A 539 2.83 18.38 20.34
CA ARG A 539 2.92 19.07 19.05
C ARG A 539 3.76 18.33 18.00
N LEU A 540 4.41 17.23 18.34
CA LEU A 540 5.06 16.34 17.37
C LEU A 540 4.14 15.16 17.06
N GLU A 541 3.97 14.83 15.78
CA GLU A 541 3.28 13.63 15.33
C GLU A 541 4.10 12.87 14.28
N PHE A 542 4.08 11.56 14.37
CA PHE A 542 4.63 10.65 13.37
C PHE A 542 3.80 9.38 13.29
N ASP A 543 3.89 8.67 12.16
CA ASP A 543 3.10 7.47 11.92
C ASP A 543 3.37 6.38 12.94
N ALA A 544 2.32 5.72 13.43
CA ALA A 544 2.41 4.67 14.45
C ALA A 544 3.19 3.43 13.94
N SER A 545 3.31 3.23 12.63
CA SER A 545 4.12 2.16 12.04
C SER A 545 5.62 2.47 12.03
N ASP A 546 6.03 3.73 12.30
CA ASP A 546 7.45 4.07 12.32
C ASP A 546 8.15 3.43 13.53
N LYS A 547 9.22 2.69 13.23
CA LYS A 547 9.98 1.92 14.22
C LYS A 547 11.30 2.57 14.63
N ASP A 548 11.65 3.69 14.02
CA ASP A 548 12.98 4.30 14.20
C ASP A 548 12.93 5.65 14.93
N ILE A 549 11.87 6.45 14.76
CA ILE A 549 11.78 7.80 15.34
C ILE A 549 11.80 7.74 16.87
N ALA A 550 10.95 6.93 17.47
CA ALA A 550 10.88 6.84 18.93
C ALA A 550 12.21 6.33 19.54
N PRO A 551 12.80 5.21 19.09
CA PRO A 551 14.11 4.77 19.60
C PRO A 551 15.21 5.79 19.39
N SER A 552 15.23 6.52 18.28
CA SER A 552 16.20 7.57 18.00
C SER A 552 16.15 8.69 19.05
N PHE A 553 14.95 9.17 19.43
CA PHE A 553 14.79 10.13 20.53
C PHE A 553 15.16 9.53 21.90
N MET A 554 14.78 8.29 22.15
CA MET A 554 15.01 7.60 23.43
C MET A 554 16.49 7.34 23.71
N SER A 555 17.35 7.30 22.69
CA SER A 555 18.79 7.14 22.84
C SER A 555 19.48 8.38 23.41
N ILE A 556 18.80 9.53 23.44
CA ILE A 556 19.38 10.80 23.89
C ILE A 556 19.36 10.89 25.42
N ARG A 557 20.55 11.05 26.02
CA ARG A 557 20.76 11.16 27.46
C ARG A 557 21.51 12.44 27.81
N ALA A 558 21.29 12.95 29.02
CA ALA A 558 22.08 14.03 29.56
C ALA A 558 23.42 13.51 30.05
N GLN A 559 24.50 14.19 29.73
CA GLN A 559 25.84 13.86 30.18
C GLN A 559 26.58 15.14 30.56
N LEU A 560 27.42 15.07 31.60
CA LEU A 560 28.34 16.18 31.92
C LEU A 560 29.45 16.23 30.84
N THR A 561 29.83 17.45 30.45
CA THR A 561 31.00 17.68 29.59
C THR A 561 32.27 17.13 30.26
N LYS A 562 33.33 16.88 29.49
CA LYS A 562 34.62 16.41 30.04
C LYS A 562 35.17 17.32 31.12
N SER A 563 34.88 18.63 31.07
CA SER A 563 35.23 19.63 32.08
C SER A 563 34.32 19.62 33.30
N GLN A 564 33.29 18.77 33.33
CA GLN A 564 32.26 18.69 34.40
C GLN A 564 31.54 20.03 34.69
N SER A 565 31.67 21.02 33.82
CA SER A 565 31.15 22.37 34.02
C SER A 565 29.79 22.62 33.40
N GLN A 566 29.38 21.79 32.41
CA GLN A 566 28.15 21.98 31.66
C GLN A 566 27.47 20.64 31.39
N ILE A 567 26.14 20.67 31.24
CA ILE A 567 25.38 19.53 30.76
C ILE A 567 25.33 19.60 29.24
N THR A 568 25.69 18.51 28.60
CA THR A 568 25.48 18.27 27.16
C THR A 568 24.58 17.07 26.96
N TYR A 569 24.13 16.86 25.75
CA TYR A 569 23.28 15.73 25.40
C TYR A 569 24.01 14.87 24.38
N VAL A 570 24.06 13.61 24.66
CA VAL A 570 24.70 12.61 23.79
C VAL A 570 23.70 11.53 23.43
N ALA A 571 23.79 11.03 22.21
CA ALA A 571 23.25 9.72 21.91
C ALA A 571 24.09 8.70 22.66
N SER A 572 23.47 7.71 23.26
CA SER A 572 24.17 6.62 23.94
C SER A 572 25.17 5.98 22.97
N ARG A 573 26.46 6.29 23.16
CA ARG A 573 27.57 5.73 22.39
C ARG A 573 28.16 4.55 23.17
N ALA A 574 27.52 3.40 23.07
CA ALA A 574 28.27 2.16 23.26
C ALA A 574 28.59 1.63 21.85
N GLY A 575 29.77 2.07 21.34
CA GLY A 575 30.23 1.72 19.99
C GLY A 575 29.75 2.67 18.90
N ASP A 576 30.61 2.97 18.05
CA ASP A 576 30.80 3.87 16.90
C ASP A 576 29.60 4.12 15.93
N THR A 577 28.34 4.08 16.34
CA THR A 577 27.22 4.21 15.41
C THR A 577 26.13 5.15 15.89
N GLY A 578 25.93 6.23 15.17
CA GLY A 578 24.98 7.30 15.45
C GLY A 578 23.50 6.87 15.33
N HIS A 579 22.81 6.75 16.45
CA HIS A 579 21.39 6.35 16.46
C HIS A 579 20.42 7.49 16.73
N ALA A 580 20.91 8.69 16.98
CA ALA A 580 20.09 9.87 17.11
C ALA A 580 19.86 10.60 15.79
N ASP A 581 20.38 10.11 14.66
CA ASP A 581 20.38 10.82 13.36
C ASP A 581 18.98 11.25 12.96
N VAL A 582 18.00 10.36 13.08
CA VAL A 582 16.61 10.70 12.77
C VAL A 582 16.06 11.73 13.76
N ALA A 583 16.36 11.60 15.06
CA ALA A 583 15.96 12.57 16.07
C ALA A 583 16.65 13.92 15.84
N MET A 584 17.95 13.91 15.48
CA MET A 584 18.70 15.12 15.18
C MET A 584 18.16 15.80 13.91
N ALA A 585 17.91 15.05 12.86
CA ALA A 585 17.27 15.60 11.65
C ALA A 585 15.89 16.24 11.97
N ILE A 586 15.08 15.62 12.80
CA ILE A 586 13.82 16.21 13.27
C ILE A 586 14.09 17.48 14.09
N MET A 587 15.06 17.46 15.00
CA MET A 587 15.42 18.63 15.81
C MET A 587 15.91 19.82 14.96
N HIS A 588 16.57 19.57 13.84
CA HIS A 588 16.95 20.62 12.86
C HIS A 588 15.72 21.34 12.32
N VAL A 589 14.63 20.60 12.11
CA VAL A 589 13.34 21.19 11.72
C VAL A 589 12.71 21.96 12.87
N LEU A 590 12.66 21.37 14.06
CA LEU A 590 12.01 21.99 15.22
C LEU A 590 12.73 23.29 15.65
N ASP A 591 14.03 23.39 15.42
CA ASP A 591 14.84 24.60 15.73
C ASP A 591 14.48 25.80 14.85
N ASN A 592 13.78 25.59 13.75
CA ASN A 592 13.33 26.69 12.88
C ASN A 592 12.14 27.46 13.47
N GLU A 593 11.34 26.85 14.34
CA GLU A 593 10.28 27.58 15.03
C GLU A 593 10.87 28.43 16.16
N PRO A 594 10.55 29.72 16.27
CA PRO A 594 10.97 30.56 17.38
C PRO A 594 10.59 29.99 18.75
N LEU A 595 11.37 30.29 19.80
CA LEU A 595 11.14 29.77 21.16
C LEU A 595 9.80 30.22 21.76
N ASP A 596 9.35 31.41 21.42
CA ASP A 596 8.06 31.97 21.81
C ASP A 596 6.89 31.34 21.01
N GLY A 597 7.17 30.54 19.99
CA GLY A 597 6.19 29.94 19.10
C GLY A 597 5.50 30.97 18.20
N GLU A 598 6.01 32.17 18.09
CA GLU A 598 5.59 33.14 17.08
C GLU A 598 6.32 32.88 15.76
N LEU A 599 5.57 32.46 14.77
CA LEU A 599 6.07 32.44 13.41
C LEU A 599 6.21 33.89 12.97
N SER A 600 7.43 34.35 12.69
CA SER A 600 7.62 35.69 12.17
C SER A 600 6.79 35.84 10.89
N SER A 601 5.80 36.72 10.92
CA SER A 601 5.19 37.19 9.69
C SER A 601 6.32 37.79 8.86
N LYS A 602 6.68 37.19 7.74
CA LYS A 602 7.64 37.72 6.80
C LYS A 602 7.01 38.95 6.10
N THR A 603 6.94 40.06 6.79
CA THR A 603 6.92 41.38 6.17
C THR A 603 8.38 41.77 5.97
N ALA A 604 8.92 41.44 4.80
CA ALA A 604 10.13 42.11 4.35
C ALA A 604 9.76 43.58 4.09
N GLU A 605 10.03 44.46 5.02
CA GLU A 605 10.12 45.89 4.72
C GLU A 605 11.43 46.08 3.94
N VAL A 606 11.28 46.32 2.65
CA VAL A 606 12.37 46.80 1.81
C VAL A 606 12.48 48.31 2.05
N GLU A 607 13.36 48.76 2.96
CA GLU A 607 13.81 50.13 2.98
C GLU A 607 14.66 50.37 1.75
N THR A 608 14.13 51.07 0.77
CA THR A 608 14.92 51.66 -0.35
C THR A 608 15.51 52.95 0.14
N PHE A 609 16.84 53.00 0.24
CA PHE A 609 17.61 54.22 0.38
C PHE A 609 17.93 54.82 -1.01
#